data_c23425573f0dbdb6679287a5177fa9a6
#
_entry.id   c23425573f0dbdb6679287a5177fa9a6
#
_cell.length_a   1.000
_cell.length_b   1.000
_cell.length_c   1.000
_cell.angle_alpha   90.00
_cell.angle_beta   90.00
_cell.angle_gamma   90.00
#
_symmetry.space_group_name_H-M   'P 1'
#
loop_
_entity.id
_entity.type
_entity.pdbx_description
1 polymer ?
#
loop_
_entity_poly.entity_id
_entity_poly.type
_entity_poly.pdbx_seq_one_letter_code
_entity_poly.pdbx_strand_id
1 'polypeptide(L)'
;MHIPTLISDLAVMMLTAGIITIVFKRIKQPLILGYILAGFLISPYFPLFTTVTDTQSIHTWSEIGIIFLMFHLGLEFNLHKLASVGSTAIITTAVGVAGMLGIGYATGMLLGFGATNSICLGGMLAMSSTTIIIKVFDELKIKGKYTELVFGTLVIQDIVGIFM
;
A
#
# COMPACT_ATOMS: atom_id res chain seq x y z
N MET A 1 -38.81 3.91 0.70
CA MET A 1 -37.69 4.06 1.66
C MET A 1 -36.47 4.47 0.85
N HIS A 2 -36.05 5.74 0.93
CA HIS A 2 -34.78 6.13 0.29
C HIS A 2 -33.65 5.68 1.21
N ILE A 3 -32.98 4.60 0.84
CA ILE A 3 -31.71 4.23 1.49
C ILE A 3 -30.73 5.34 1.15
N PRO A 4 -30.05 5.95 2.13
CA PRO A 4 -29.02 6.94 1.83
C PRO A 4 -28.00 6.36 0.87
N THR A 5 -27.60 7.09 -0.16
CA THR A 5 -26.65 6.68 -1.19
C THR A 5 -25.37 6.08 -0.59
N LEU A 6 -24.90 6.66 0.52
CA LEU A 6 -23.76 6.22 1.31
C LEU A 6 -23.88 4.75 1.77
N ILE A 7 -25.06 4.30 2.22
CA ILE A 7 -25.26 2.91 2.67
C ILE A 7 -25.34 1.98 1.47
N SER A 8 -25.96 2.40 0.38
CA SER A 8 -26.01 1.63 -0.86
C SER A 8 -24.61 1.43 -1.44
N ASP A 9 -23.83 2.48 -1.53
CA ASP A 9 -22.47 2.44 -2.06
C ASP A 9 -21.56 1.56 -1.18
N LEU A 10 -21.68 1.66 0.15
CA LEU A 10 -20.97 0.77 1.06
C LEU A 10 -21.36 -0.70 0.85
N ALA A 11 -22.64 -0.98 0.70
CA ALA A 11 -23.12 -2.35 0.46
C ALA A 11 -22.54 -2.92 -0.85
N VAL A 12 -22.52 -2.13 -1.92
CA VAL A 12 -21.92 -2.53 -3.21
C VAL A 12 -20.42 -2.78 -3.05
N MET A 13 -19.68 -1.90 -2.38
CA MET A 13 -18.26 -2.08 -2.11
C MET A 13 -17.99 -3.37 -1.34
N MET A 14 -18.75 -3.62 -0.26
CA MET A 14 -18.58 -4.82 0.57
C MET A 14 -18.92 -6.11 -0.19
N LEU A 15 -19.99 -6.12 -0.97
CA LEU A 15 -20.39 -7.27 -1.78
C LEU A 15 -19.32 -7.59 -2.84
N THR A 16 -18.88 -6.58 -3.57
CA THR A 16 -17.87 -6.76 -4.62
C THR A 16 -16.54 -7.21 -4.03
N ALA A 17 -16.09 -6.58 -2.94
CA ALA A 17 -14.89 -7.00 -2.22
C ALA A 17 -15.01 -8.43 -1.69
N GLY A 18 -16.17 -8.83 -1.17
CA GLY A 18 -16.45 -10.19 -0.71
C GLY A 18 -16.34 -11.22 -1.81
N ILE A 19 -16.96 -10.98 -2.96
CA ILE A 19 -16.90 -11.86 -4.15
C ILE A 19 -15.45 -12.01 -4.62
N ILE A 20 -14.76 -10.90 -4.81
CA ILE A 20 -13.36 -10.89 -5.26
C ILE A 20 -12.45 -11.57 -4.25
N THR A 21 -12.69 -11.40 -2.94
CA THR A 21 -11.96 -12.11 -1.88
C THR A 21 -12.05 -13.63 -2.06
N ILE A 22 -13.24 -14.18 -2.34
CA ILE A 22 -13.43 -15.62 -2.56
C ILE A 22 -12.64 -16.08 -3.78
N VAL A 23 -12.68 -15.31 -4.87
CA VAL A 23 -11.93 -15.63 -6.10
C VAL A 23 -10.43 -15.62 -5.83
N PHE A 24 -9.90 -14.54 -5.22
CA PHE A 24 -8.47 -14.38 -4.96
C PHE A 24 -7.93 -15.43 -3.99
N LYS A 25 -8.69 -15.81 -2.96
CA LYS A 25 -8.34 -16.95 -2.09
C LYS A 25 -8.24 -18.25 -2.89
N ARG A 26 -9.14 -18.48 -3.82
CA ARG A 26 -9.15 -19.71 -4.63
C ARG A 26 -7.94 -19.81 -5.54
N ILE A 27 -7.53 -18.70 -6.15
CA ILE A 27 -6.35 -18.63 -7.02
C ILE A 27 -5.05 -18.37 -6.25
N LYS A 28 -5.10 -18.36 -4.90
CA LYS A 28 -3.95 -18.13 -4.00
C LYS A 28 -3.21 -16.81 -4.29
N GLN A 29 -3.94 -15.77 -4.61
CA GLN A 29 -3.39 -14.42 -4.81
C GLN A 29 -3.63 -13.54 -3.59
N PRO A 30 -2.76 -12.53 -3.34
CA PRO A 30 -2.93 -11.59 -2.25
C PRO A 30 -4.26 -10.84 -2.33
N LEU A 31 -4.99 -10.75 -1.21
CA LEU A 31 -6.32 -10.15 -1.16
C LEU A 31 -6.31 -8.66 -1.48
N ILE A 32 -5.20 -7.97 -1.17
CA ILE A 32 -5.04 -6.54 -1.47
C ILE A 32 -5.17 -6.27 -2.98
N LEU A 33 -4.57 -7.12 -3.82
CA LEU A 33 -4.73 -7.01 -5.28
C LEU A 33 -6.19 -7.20 -5.69
N GLY A 34 -6.91 -8.09 -5.00
CA GLY A 34 -8.34 -8.28 -5.18
C GLY A 34 -9.14 -7.03 -4.84
N TYR A 35 -8.83 -6.37 -3.74
CA TYR A 35 -9.52 -5.13 -3.35
C TYR A 35 -9.26 -3.98 -4.32
N ILE A 36 -8.05 -3.86 -4.85
CA ILE A 36 -7.73 -2.89 -5.91
C ILE A 36 -8.56 -3.18 -7.17
N LEU A 37 -8.62 -4.44 -7.58
CA LEU A 37 -9.44 -4.85 -8.72
C LEU A 37 -10.94 -4.60 -8.48
N ALA A 38 -11.44 -4.93 -7.28
CA ALA A 38 -12.82 -4.64 -6.89
C ALA A 38 -13.14 -3.14 -7.01
N GLY A 39 -12.28 -2.28 -6.46
CA GLY A 39 -12.43 -0.83 -6.53
C GLY A 39 -12.43 -0.32 -7.98
N PHE A 40 -11.55 -0.86 -8.82
CA PHE A 40 -11.53 -0.53 -10.24
C PHE A 40 -12.83 -0.89 -10.95
N LEU A 41 -13.37 -2.09 -10.70
CA LEU A 41 -14.59 -2.58 -11.35
C LEU A 41 -15.84 -1.77 -10.99
N ILE A 42 -15.96 -1.29 -9.75
CA ILE A 42 -17.10 -0.48 -9.29
C ILE A 42 -16.88 1.03 -9.42
N SER A 43 -15.74 1.43 -9.98
CA SER A 43 -15.40 2.83 -10.17
C SER A 43 -16.42 3.52 -11.08
N PRO A 44 -16.85 4.76 -10.77
CA PRO A 44 -17.72 5.55 -11.65
C PRO A 44 -17.07 5.86 -12.99
N TYR A 45 -15.75 5.71 -13.11
CA TYR A 45 -15.00 5.91 -14.36
C TYR A 45 -14.91 4.64 -15.22
N PHE A 46 -15.42 3.49 -14.72
CA PHE A 46 -15.40 2.24 -15.47
C PHE A 46 -16.79 1.97 -16.06
N PRO A 47 -16.96 1.98 -17.38
CA PRO A 47 -18.28 2.04 -18.02
C PRO A 47 -19.11 0.74 -17.92
N LEU A 48 -18.53 -0.39 -17.48
CA LEU A 48 -19.23 -1.68 -17.42
C LEU A 48 -20.14 -1.83 -16.19
N PHE A 49 -19.79 -1.24 -15.04
CA PHE A 49 -20.48 -1.41 -13.77
C PHE A 49 -20.56 -0.08 -13.01
N THR A 50 -21.36 0.83 -13.47
CA THR A 50 -21.62 2.10 -12.76
C THR A 50 -22.49 1.84 -11.55
N THR A 51 -21.91 1.56 -10.42
CA THR A 51 -22.66 1.22 -9.20
C THR A 51 -22.42 2.17 -8.06
N VAL A 52 -21.28 2.85 -8.03
CA VAL A 52 -20.96 3.84 -7.01
C VAL A 52 -21.07 5.23 -7.61
N THR A 53 -21.94 6.05 -7.04
CA THR A 53 -22.28 7.38 -7.59
C THR A 53 -21.72 8.53 -6.78
N ASP A 54 -21.46 8.33 -5.49
CA ASP A 54 -21.00 9.37 -4.56
C ASP A 54 -19.52 9.21 -4.22
N THR A 55 -18.66 9.86 -5.02
CA THR A 55 -17.21 9.87 -4.81
C THR A 55 -16.80 10.55 -3.49
N GLN A 56 -17.58 11.51 -2.99
CA GLN A 56 -17.30 12.19 -1.72
C GLN A 56 -17.47 11.25 -0.53
N SER A 57 -18.51 10.43 -0.56
CA SER A 57 -18.73 9.40 0.47
C SER A 57 -17.64 8.33 0.45
N ILE A 58 -17.15 7.93 -0.74
CA ILE A 58 -16.02 6.99 -0.85
C ILE A 58 -14.77 7.58 -0.19
N HIS A 59 -14.48 8.85 -0.45
CA HIS A 59 -13.32 9.54 0.15
C HIS A 59 -13.42 9.50 1.68
N THR A 60 -14.58 9.82 2.24
CA THR A 60 -14.82 9.77 3.69
C THR A 60 -14.59 8.35 4.24
N TRP A 61 -15.13 7.31 3.58
CA TRP A 61 -14.92 5.92 4.00
C TRP A 61 -13.45 5.50 3.90
N SER A 62 -12.73 5.97 2.89
CA SER A 62 -11.30 5.68 2.74
C SER A 62 -10.48 6.33 3.86
N GLU A 63 -10.79 7.56 4.25
CA GLU A 63 -10.14 8.23 5.39
C GLU A 63 -10.36 7.48 6.70
N ILE A 64 -11.60 7.06 6.97
CA ILE A 64 -11.91 6.23 8.13
C ILE A 64 -11.13 4.92 8.08
N GLY A 65 -11.08 4.27 6.92
CA GLY A 65 -10.31 3.05 6.71
C GLY A 65 -8.81 3.23 6.97
N ILE A 66 -8.23 4.33 6.53
CA ILE A 66 -6.83 4.69 6.78
C ILE A 66 -6.58 4.89 8.28
N ILE A 67 -7.49 5.56 9.00
CA ILE A 67 -7.37 5.76 10.45
C ILE A 67 -7.32 4.40 11.17
N PHE A 68 -8.24 3.48 10.86
CA PHE A 68 -8.25 2.14 11.45
C PHE A 68 -7.01 1.33 11.06
N LEU A 69 -6.56 1.44 9.82
CA LEU A 69 -5.35 0.78 9.34
C LEU A 69 -4.11 1.29 10.09
N MET A 70 -3.96 2.60 10.24
CA MET A 70 -2.85 3.21 10.98
C MET A 70 -2.88 2.82 12.46
N PHE A 71 -4.06 2.78 13.07
CA PHE A 71 -4.22 2.31 14.45
C PHE A 71 -3.79 0.85 14.60
N HIS A 72 -4.24 -0.02 13.71
CA HIS A 72 -3.86 -1.44 13.70
C HIS A 72 -2.35 -1.64 13.53
N LEU A 73 -1.74 -0.94 12.58
CA LEU A 73 -0.29 -0.95 12.39
C LEU A 73 0.47 -0.44 13.62
N GLY A 74 -0.05 0.61 14.26
CA GLY A 74 0.53 1.13 15.50
C GLY A 74 0.53 0.11 16.64
N LEU A 75 -0.53 -0.71 16.75
CA LEU A 75 -0.59 -1.78 17.75
C LEU A 75 0.38 -2.93 17.45
N GLU A 76 0.64 -3.22 16.19
CA GLU A 76 1.59 -4.26 15.76
C GLU A 76 3.05 -3.80 15.85
N PHE A 77 3.28 -2.49 15.97
CA PHE A 77 4.64 -1.92 15.96
C PHE A 77 5.41 -2.29 17.22
N ASN A 78 6.50 -3.05 17.04
CA ASN A 78 7.31 -3.54 18.12
C ASN A 78 8.72 -2.90 18.08
N LEU A 79 8.97 -1.95 18.99
CA LEU A 79 10.25 -1.26 19.12
C LEU A 79 11.45 -2.19 19.38
N HIS A 80 11.23 -3.33 20.06
CA HIS A 80 12.29 -4.31 20.28
C HIS A 80 12.72 -5.00 18.99
N LYS A 81 11.77 -5.26 18.06
CA LYS A 81 12.10 -5.76 16.73
C LYS A 81 12.89 -4.72 15.92
N LEU A 82 12.57 -3.44 16.08
CA LEU A 82 13.33 -2.36 15.45
C LEU A 82 14.77 -2.32 15.96
N ALA A 83 14.98 -2.45 17.26
CA ALA A 83 16.33 -2.48 17.86
C ALA A 83 17.15 -3.72 17.45
N SER A 84 16.49 -4.81 17.05
CA SER A 84 17.16 -6.03 16.59
C SER A 84 17.47 -6.05 15.09
N VAL A 85 17.12 -4.98 14.37
CA VAL A 85 17.41 -4.83 12.94
C VAL A 85 18.92 -4.83 12.73
N GLY A 86 19.43 -5.84 12.03
CA GLY A 86 20.86 -6.00 11.81
C GLY A 86 21.44 -4.98 10.82
N SER A 87 22.76 -4.80 10.88
CA SER A 87 23.51 -3.94 9.95
C SER A 87 23.20 -4.22 8.46
N THR A 88 22.87 -5.45 8.12
CA THR A 88 22.50 -5.85 6.76
C THR A 88 21.26 -5.12 6.27
N ALA A 89 20.21 -4.98 7.09
CA ALA A 89 19.00 -4.25 6.70
C ALA A 89 19.30 -2.75 6.52
N ILE A 90 20.15 -2.15 7.37
CA ILE A 90 20.55 -0.75 7.25
C ILE A 90 21.29 -0.51 5.92
N ILE A 91 22.26 -1.36 5.60
CA ILE A 91 23.03 -1.25 4.36
C ILE A 91 22.13 -1.47 3.15
N THR A 92 21.28 -2.50 3.18
CA THR A 92 20.35 -2.80 2.09
C THR A 92 19.40 -1.63 1.85
N THR A 93 18.85 -1.03 2.90
CA THR A 93 17.98 0.16 2.79
C THR A 93 18.74 1.35 2.22
N ALA A 94 19.93 1.64 2.74
CA ALA A 94 20.74 2.78 2.28
C ALA A 94 21.07 2.66 0.77
N VAL A 95 21.54 1.48 0.35
CA VAL A 95 21.84 1.22 -1.08
C VAL A 95 20.57 1.26 -1.92
N GLY A 96 19.47 0.66 -1.45
CA GLY A 96 18.19 0.63 -2.16
C GLY A 96 17.61 2.04 -2.36
N VAL A 97 17.52 2.83 -1.27
CA VAL A 97 17.01 4.20 -1.32
C VAL A 97 17.90 5.09 -2.21
N ALA A 98 19.23 5.04 -2.04
CA ALA A 98 20.16 5.83 -2.87
C ALA A 98 20.05 5.44 -4.35
N GLY A 99 19.94 4.13 -4.65
CA GLY A 99 19.77 3.63 -6.00
C GLY A 99 18.45 4.10 -6.65
N MET A 100 17.34 3.98 -5.93
CA MET A 100 16.03 4.40 -6.43
C MET A 100 15.93 5.92 -6.58
N LEU A 101 16.51 6.69 -5.64
CA LEU A 101 16.65 8.14 -5.78
C LEU A 101 17.43 8.51 -7.04
N GLY A 102 18.56 7.86 -7.28
CA GLY A 102 19.38 8.11 -8.46
C GLY A 102 18.67 7.76 -9.77
N ILE A 103 18.01 6.59 -9.82
CA ILE A 103 17.24 6.17 -11.00
C ILE A 103 16.04 7.09 -11.22
N GLY A 104 15.28 7.41 -10.16
CA GLY A 104 14.13 8.29 -10.25
C GLY A 104 14.52 9.72 -10.66
N TYR A 105 15.64 10.24 -10.13
CA TYR A 105 16.18 11.52 -10.55
C TYR A 105 16.56 11.54 -12.03
N ALA A 106 17.34 10.54 -12.46
CA ALA A 106 17.74 10.40 -13.87
C ALA A 106 16.52 10.30 -14.79
N THR A 107 15.54 9.46 -14.43
CA THR A 107 14.30 9.29 -15.19
C THR A 107 13.50 10.59 -15.26
N GLY A 108 13.35 11.30 -14.13
CA GLY A 108 12.63 12.59 -14.09
C GLY A 108 13.30 13.64 -14.97
N MET A 109 14.62 13.74 -14.95
CA MET A 109 15.37 14.64 -15.81
C MET A 109 15.22 14.30 -17.30
N LEU A 110 15.25 13.00 -17.66
CA LEU A 110 15.02 12.52 -19.03
C LEU A 110 13.61 12.83 -19.55
N LEU A 111 12.62 12.80 -18.65
CA LEU A 111 11.22 13.14 -18.96
C LEU A 111 10.97 14.67 -18.98
N GLY A 112 11.98 15.48 -18.73
CA GLY A 112 11.87 16.95 -18.74
C GLY A 112 11.29 17.52 -17.44
N PHE A 113 11.25 16.77 -16.35
CA PHE A 113 10.86 17.31 -15.06
C PHE A 113 11.99 18.21 -14.52
N GLY A 114 11.64 19.27 -13.79
CA GLY A 114 12.66 20.07 -13.10
C GLY A 114 13.37 19.25 -12.01
N ALA A 115 14.54 19.72 -11.56
CA ALA A 115 15.37 19.00 -10.58
C ALA A 115 14.59 18.61 -9.32
N THR A 116 13.79 19.52 -8.76
CA THR A 116 12.97 19.27 -7.58
C THR A 116 11.96 18.12 -7.80
N ASN A 117 11.23 18.15 -8.92
CA ASN A 117 10.24 17.11 -9.25
C ASN A 117 10.92 15.76 -9.51
N SER A 118 12.13 15.77 -10.07
CA SER A 118 12.93 14.56 -10.29
C SER A 118 13.40 13.93 -8.99
N ILE A 119 13.78 14.75 -7.99
CA ILE A 119 14.10 14.26 -6.64
C ILE A 119 12.85 13.68 -5.98
N CYS A 120 11.71 14.38 -6.04
CA CYS A 120 10.44 13.88 -5.52
C CYS A 120 10.05 12.53 -6.16
N LEU A 121 10.20 12.40 -7.49
CA LEU A 121 9.96 11.13 -8.17
C LEU A 121 10.86 10.02 -7.63
N GLY A 122 12.15 10.30 -7.43
CA GLY A 122 13.08 9.34 -6.85
C GLY A 122 12.69 8.94 -5.43
N GLY A 123 12.27 9.89 -4.59
CA GLY A 123 11.76 9.64 -3.24
C GLY A 123 10.52 8.74 -3.25
N MET A 124 9.55 9.04 -4.10
CA MET A 124 8.36 8.19 -4.24
C MET A 124 8.69 6.76 -4.69
N LEU A 125 9.62 6.59 -5.63
CA LEU A 125 10.06 5.28 -6.10
C LEU A 125 10.87 4.52 -5.05
N ALA A 126 11.54 5.22 -4.14
CA ALA A 126 12.33 4.62 -3.07
C ALA A 126 11.46 4.03 -1.95
N MET A 127 10.19 4.43 -1.83
CA MET A 127 9.30 3.95 -0.78
C MET A 127 8.58 2.66 -1.19
N SER A 128 8.59 1.68 -0.28
CA SER A 128 7.84 0.42 -0.43
C SER A 128 6.66 0.40 0.53
N SER A 129 5.58 -0.29 0.15
CA SER A 129 4.44 -0.44 1.05
C SER A 129 4.67 -1.57 2.05
N THR A 130 5.05 -1.20 3.26
CA THR A 130 5.24 -2.10 4.40
C THR A 130 4.01 -2.95 4.66
N THR A 131 2.82 -2.31 4.68
CA THR A 131 1.55 -2.99 4.91
C THR A 131 1.25 -4.07 3.87
N ILE A 132 1.45 -3.77 2.58
CA ILE A 132 1.18 -4.73 1.51
C ILE A 132 2.11 -5.94 1.64
N ILE A 133 3.41 -5.70 1.85
CA ILE A 133 4.40 -6.76 1.91
C ILE A 133 4.17 -7.68 3.12
N ILE A 134 3.93 -7.10 4.31
CA ILE A 134 3.64 -7.87 5.53
C ILE A 134 2.37 -8.69 5.33
N LYS A 135 1.30 -8.08 4.80
CA LYS A 135 0.03 -8.76 4.57
C LYS A 135 0.18 -9.93 3.60
N VAL A 136 0.96 -9.76 2.53
CA VAL A 136 1.26 -10.84 1.59
C VAL A 136 2.02 -11.98 2.26
N PHE A 137 3.01 -11.68 3.11
CA PHE A 137 3.75 -12.71 3.84
C PHE A 137 2.83 -13.50 4.78
N ASP A 138 1.92 -12.82 5.48
CA ASP A 138 0.95 -13.48 6.37
C ASP A 138 -0.04 -14.35 5.58
N GLU A 139 -0.61 -13.85 4.51
CA GLU A 139 -1.58 -14.56 3.67
C GLU A 139 -0.97 -15.81 3.01
N LEU A 140 0.25 -15.69 2.51
CA LEU A 140 0.98 -16.78 1.87
C LEU A 140 1.74 -17.66 2.87
N LYS A 141 1.66 -17.36 4.20
CA LYS A 141 2.36 -18.05 5.27
C LYS A 141 3.88 -18.15 5.04
N ILE A 142 4.45 -17.13 4.42
CA ILE A 142 5.88 -17.06 4.14
C ILE A 142 6.60 -16.65 5.43
N LYS A 143 7.47 -17.52 5.94
CA LYS A 143 8.27 -17.31 7.15
C LYS A 143 9.72 -17.70 6.90
N GLY A 144 10.67 -16.99 7.52
CA GLY A 144 12.08 -17.30 7.39
C GLY A 144 12.99 -16.12 7.74
N LYS A 145 14.29 -16.35 7.80
CA LYS A 145 15.26 -15.29 8.12
C LYS A 145 15.19 -14.10 7.15
N TYR A 146 14.85 -14.35 5.89
CA TYR A 146 14.73 -13.27 4.90
C TYR A 146 13.49 -12.39 5.15
N THR A 147 12.41 -12.92 5.74
CA THR A 147 11.24 -12.09 6.08
C THR A 147 11.57 -11.11 7.19
N GLU A 148 12.42 -11.49 8.14
CA GLU A 148 12.92 -10.58 9.17
C GLU A 148 13.80 -9.48 8.58
N LEU A 149 14.67 -9.83 7.62
CA LEU A 149 15.49 -8.87 6.90
C LEU A 149 14.63 -7.88 6.09
N VAL A 150 13.65 -8.39 5.34
CA VAL A 150 12.71 -7.55 4.57
C VAL A 150 11.95 -6.63 5.51
N PHE A 151 11.41 -7.15 6.61
CA PHE A 151 10.71 -6.34 7.61
C PHE A 151 11.61 -5.24 8.17
N GLY A 152 12.85 -5.57 8.56
CA GLY A 152 13.81 -4.58 9.03
C GLY A 152 14.13 -3.51 7.98
N THR A 153 14.29 -3.91 6.73
CA THR A 153 14.51 -2.99 5.59
C THR A 153 13.34 -2.03 5.43
N LEU A 154 12.11 -2.54 5.45
CA LEU A 154 10.89 -1.73 5.32
C LEU A 154 10.74 -0.71 6.44
N VAL A 155 10.98 -1.12 7.69
CA VAL A 155 10.90 -0.22 8.86
C VAL A 155 11.93 0.90 8.77
N ILE A 156 13.18 0.60 8.38
CA ILE A 156 14.21 1.63 8.18
C ILE A 156 13.83 2.55 7.02
N GLN A 157 13.28 2.01 5.96
CA GLN A 157 12.80 2.75 4.80
C GLN A 157 11.70 3.74 5.18
N ASP A 158 10.73 3.33 6.02
CA ASP A 158 9.67 4.20 6.54
C ASP A 158 10.27 5.35 7.38
N ILE A 159 11.29 5.06 8.23
CA ILE A 159 11.98 6.08 8.99
C ILE A 159 12.69 7.07 8.06
N VAL A 160 13.42 6.58 7.05
CA VAL A 160 14.06 7.44 6.04
C VAL A 160 13.04 8.31 5.33
N GLY A 161 11.87 7.74 4.97
CA GLY A 161 10.79 8.47 4.32
C GLY A 161 10.23 9.65 5.14
N ILE A 162 10.24 9.55 6.47
CA ILE A 162 9.81 10.65 7.35
C ILE A 162 10.77 11.85 7.25
N PHE A 163 12.06 11.62 6.96
CA PHE A 163 13.08 12.67 6.86
C PHE A 163 13.30 13.19 5.44
N MET A 164 12.64 12.61 4.44
CA MET A 164 12.71 13.04 3.03
C MET A 164 11.60 14.04 2.67
#